data_f3a555c30921afd5ef8a67dbf0fc8eb1
#
_entry.id   f3a555c30921afd5ef8a67dbf0fc8eb1
#
_cell.length_a   1.000
_cell.length_b   1.000
_cell.length_c   1.000
_cell.angle_alpha   90.00
_cell.angle_beta   90.00
_cell.angle_gamma   90.00
#
_symmetry.space_group_name_H-M   'P 1'
#
loop_
_entity.id
_entity.type
_entity.pdbx_description
1 polymer ?
#
loop_
_entity_poly.entity_id
_entity_poly.type
_entity_poly.pdbx_seq_one_letter_code
_entity_poly.pdbx_strand_id
1 'polypeptide(L)'
;GRYNWRSTLKKGVLWGLSEPLVAADRLTTPKFLQQNGYHTGVVGKWHLGLGWQILPNGEKRQAKTGPTKGDGWQIDYGKKVSGGPLAIGFDESFIIPASLDMFPYVYLQNDKPTAWATVTKAFHRPGPCAEDFEAINCLRDFAREANAFIDARAGKRDKPFFLYLPLSSPHTPIVPSKPWQGKSDIGKYGDFLMETDWVVGEVLQALDRHRLAKDTIVIFATDNGCSPAAKIPALVAKGHKPNADWRGHKADIFEGGHRVPFLVRWPGKVAAGSTSGQTICTADLFATVADVLGKSETIPANAAEDSFSFLPTLLGQAQAKRRPFTIHHSINGSFAIRRGKWKLALCPGSGGWSAPNPAAAKKNKSLSPVQLYDLDADPAEQNNLQAKRPKLVQDLVASLAKAIKNGRTTPGPIQPNEGHPNTFSQKLLTAFPALSQ
;
A
#
# COMPACT_ATOMS: atom_id res chain seq x y z
N GLY A 1 -9.06 -4.63 4.86
CA GLY A 1 -10.15 -5.43 4.34
C GLY A 1 -11.11 -4.68 3.42
N ARG A 2 -10.78 -3.42 3.02
CA ARG A 2 -11.59 -2.62 2.09
C ARG A 2 -10.71 -1.82 1.14
N TYR A 3 -11.26 -1.41 0.02
CA TYR A 3 -10.53 -0.58 -0.95
C TYR A 3 -10.26 0.83 -0.38
N ASN A 4 -9.13 1.42 -0.74
CA ASN A 4 -8.71 2.75 -0.30
C ASN A 4 -9.71 3.86 -0.68
N TRP A 5 -10.33 3.79 -1.86
CA TRP A 5 -11.30 4.77 -2.33
C TRP A 5 -12.63 4.78 -1.55
N ARG A 6 -12.86 3.81 -0.66
CA ARG A 6 -13.97 3.85 0.30
C ARG A 6 -13.69 4.76 1.50
N SER A 7 -12.43 5.11 1.73
CA SER A 7 -12.03 6.06 2.78
C SER A 7 -12.23 7.51 2.33
N THR A 8 -11.85 8.46 3.17
CA THR A 8 -11.83 9.89 2.84
C THR A 8 -10.82 10.25 1.76
N LEU A 9 -9.79 9.43 1.54
CA LEU A 9 -8.76 9.64 0.51
C LEU A 9 -9.22 9.12 -0.85
N LYS A 10 -9.86 9.95 -1.65
CA LYS A 10 -10.41 9.59 -2.97
C LYS A 10 -9.38 9.66 -4.10
N LYS A 11 -8.31 10.42 -3.93
CA LYS A 11 -7.21 10.61 -4.91
C LYS A 11 -5.96 11.09 -4.21
N GLY A 12 -4.81 10.96 -4.88
CA GLY A 12 -3.52 11.43 -4.34
C GLY A 12 -2.98 10.53 -3.24
N VAL A 13 -2.18 11.11 -2.37
CA VAL A 13 -1.56 10.49 -1.21
C VAL A 13 -1.63 11.43 -0.01
N LEU A 14 -1.52 10.88 1.19
CA LEU A 14 -1.35 11.67 2.41
C LEU A 14 0.03 12.33 2.46
N TRP A 15 0.19 13.30 3.34
CA TRP A 15 1.45 13.98 3.65
C TRP A 15 1.88 13.67 5.08
N GLY A 16 3.10 14.02 5.44
CA GLY A 16 3.62 13.79 6.78
C GLY A 16 2.86 14.50 7.91
N LEU A 17 2.08 15.52 7.56
CA LEU A 17 1.24 16.29 8.48
C LEU A 17 -0.26 16.02 8.32
N SER A 18 -0.63 15.05 7.50
CA SER A 18 -2.04 14.71 7.32
C SER A 18 -2.65 14.09 8.57
N GLU A 19 -3.92 14.39 8.82
CA GLU A 19 -4.71 13.76 9.86
C GLU A 19 -4.86 12.25 9.64
N PRO A 20 -5.14 11.48 10.71
CA PRO A 20 -5.35 10.04 10.62
C PRO A 20 -6.43 9.65 9.61
N LEU A 21 -6.09 8.74 8.69
CA LEU A 21 -7.00 8.27 7.64
C LEU A 21 -7.98 7.21 8.16
N VAL A 22 -7.51 6.34 9.06
CA VAL A 22 -8.30 5.21 9.56
C VAL A 22 -9.10 5.67 10.77
N ALA A 23 -10.43 5.59 10.68
CA ALA A 23 -11.31 5.93 11.79
C ALA A 23 -11.05 4.97 12.98
N ALA A 24 -11.08 5.49 14.20
CA ALA A 24 -10.70 4.76 15.42
C ALA A 24 -11.63 3.57 15.74
N ASP A 25 -12.88 3.63 15.28
CA ASP A 25 -13.88 2.57 15.43
C ASP A 25 -13.78 1.45 14.39
N ARG A 26 -12.96 1.63 13.34
CA ARG A 26 -12.76 0.61 12.30
C ARG A 26 -12.07 -0.63 12.86
N LEU A 27 -12.64 -1.80 12.55
CA LEU A 27 -11.97 -3.06 12.78
C LEU A 27 -10.91 -3.27 11.70
N THR A 28 -9.66 -3.19 12.11
CA THR A 28 -8.48 -3.40 11.25
C THR A 28 -7.93 -4.81 11.42
N THR A 29 -7.06 -5.25 10.53
CA THR A 29 -6.37 -6.55 10.66
C THR A 29 -5.60 -6.68 11.99
N PRO A 30 -4.75 -5.69 12.40
CA PRO A 30 -4.07 -5.78 13.69
C PRO A 30 -5.04 -5.80 14.88
N LYS A 31 -6.10 -4.98 14.87
CA LYS A 31 -7.11 -4.98 15.94
C LYS A 31 -7.86 -6.31 16.03
N PHE A 32 -8.20 -6.91 14.90
CA PHE A 32 -8.82 -8.24 14.86
C PHE A 32 -7.88 -9.31 15.42
N LEU A 33 -6.61 -9.29 15.05
CA LEU A 33 -5.59 -10.19 15.58
C LEU A 33 -5.37 -10.00 17.08
N GLN A 34 -5.28 -8.76 17.56
CA GLN A 34 -5.15 -8.42 18.99
C GLN A 34 -6.33 -8.99 19.80
N GLN A 35 -7.56 -8.83 19.30
CA GLN A 35 -8.78 -9.41 19.89
C GLN A 35 -8.77 -10.95 19.94
N ASN A 36 -7.98 -11.59 19.07
CA ASN A 36 -7.79 -13.03 19.02
C ASN A 36 -6.46 -13.51 19.65
N GLY A 37 -5.89 -12.72 20.57
CA GLY A 37 -4.76 -13.11 21.41
C GLY A 37 -3.37 -12.88 20.81
N TYR A 38 -3.26 -12.26 19.64
CA TYR A 38 -1.98 -11.92 19.05
C TYR A 38 -1.36 -10.67 19.68
N HIS A 39 -0.04 -10.65 19.77
CA HIS A 39 0.71 -9.43 19.98
C HIS A 39 1.06 -8.79 18.63
N THR A 40 0.75 -7.52 18.46
CA THR A 40 0.81 -6.87 17.15
C THR A 40 1.84 -5.75 17.13
N GLY A 41 2.70 -5.73 16.13
CA GLY A 41 3.73 -4.72 15.95
C GLY A 41 3.77 -4.16 14.53
N VAL A 42 4.21 -2.91 14.40
CA VAL A 42 4.53 -2.29 13.12
C VAL A 42 5.89 -1.61 13.17
N VAL A 43 6.72 -1.89 12.17
CA VAL A 43 8.06 -1.29 12.04
C VAL A 43 8.21 -0.77 10.60
N GLY A 44 8.42 0.53 10.41
CA GLY A 44 8.68 1.09 9.08
C GLY A 44 7.92 2.36 8.74
N LYS A 45 7.54 2.51 7.48
CA LYS A 45 6.81 3.67 6.95
C LYS A 45 5.33 3.59 7.29
N TRP A 46 4.83 4.56 8.07
CA TRP A 46 3.40 4.60 8.41
C TRP A 46 2.52 5.12 7.27
N HIS A 47 2.65 6.38 6.94
CA HIS A 47 1.98 7.08 5.83
C HIS A 47 0.43 6.98 5.81
N LEU A 48 -0.18 6.84 6.98
CA LEU A 48 -1.65 6.82 7.16
C LEU A 48 -2.18 8.00 7.98
N GLY A 49 -1.34 9.03 8.16
CA GLY A 49 -1.67 10.22 8.93
C GLY A 49 -1.47 10.03 10.44
N LEU A 50 -1.30 11.15 11.12
CA LEU A 50 -1.06 11.22 12.57
C LEU A 50 -1.66 12.52 13.11
N GLY A 51 -2.37 12.45 14.23
CA GLY A 51 -2.86 13.62 14.96
C GLY A 51 -1.73 14.29 15.76
N TRP A 52 -0.98 15.15 15.10
CA TRP A 52 0.11 15.89 15.71
C TRP A 52 -0.40 16.94 16.70
N GLN A 53 0.28 17.04 17.85
CA GLN A 53 0.04 18.14 18.77
C GLN A 53 0.82 19.36 18.32
N ILE A 54 0.18 20.52 18.37
CA ILE A 54 0.76 21.79 17.94
C ILE A 54 1.22 22.58 19.18
N LEU A 55 2.31 23.33 19.03
CA LEU A 55 2.81 24.24 20.05
C LEU A 55 1.75 25.28 20.44
N PRO A 56 1.73 25.78 21.69
CA PRO A 56 0.78 26.79 22.14
C PRO A 56 0.76 27.99 21.19
N ASN A 57 -0.42 28.58 20.97
CA ASN A 57 -0.64 29.78 20.14
C ASN A 57 -0.15 29.66 18.68
N GLY A 58 0.09 28.43 18.17
CA GLY A 58 0.61 28.22 16.81
C GLY A 58 2.05 28.72 16.62
N GLU A 59 2.82 28.80 17.69
CA GLU A 59 4.22 29.17 17.64
C GLU A 59 5.01 28.25 16.69
N LYS A 60 6.03 28.82 16.03
CA LYS A 60 6.97 28.05 15.19
C LYS A 60 8.35 28.07 15.85
N ARG A 61 8.90 26.87 16.07
CA ARG A 61 10.30 26.77 16.47
C ARG A 61 11.21 27.18 15.33
N GLN A 62 12.32 27.80 15.70
CA GLN A 62 13.38 28.13 14.75
C GLN A 62 14.29 26.91 14.56
N ALA A 63 14.67 26.65 13.30
CA ALA A 63 15.68 25.63 13.01
C ALA A 63 17.05 26.07 13.55
N LYS A 64 17.79 25.15 14.18
CA LYS A 64 19.19 25.38 14.55
C LYS A 64 20.07 25.56 13.32
N THR A 65 19.76 24.84 12.24
CA THR A 65 20.45 24.93 10.96
C THR A 65 19.47 24.85 9.80
N GLY A 66 19.68 25.62 8.76
CA GLY A 66 18.82 25.68 7.56
C GLY A 66 17.58 26.57 7.73
N PRO A 67 16.76 26.71 6.69
CA PRO A 67 15.63 27.62 6.69
C PRO A 67 14.44 27.05 7.47
N THR A 68 13.84 27.84 8.35
CA THR A 68 12.57 27.53 9.01
C THR A 68 11.40 27.80 8.06
N LYS A 69 10.95 26.80 7.29
CA LYS A 69 9.82 26.90 6.36
C LYS A 69 8.85 25.74 6.56
N GLY A 70 7.56 26.03 6.39
CA GLY A 70 6.48 25.04 6.46
C GLY A 70 5.90 24.84 7.86
N ASP A 71 4.83 24.04 7.94
CA ASP A 71 4.00 23.91 9.14
C ASP A 71 4.52 22.88 10.15
N GLY A 72 5.43 22.01 9.74
CA GLY A 72 6.05 21.03 10.64
C GLY A 72 6.85 21.64 11.79
N TRP A 73 7.18 22.91 11.75
CA TRP A 73 7.81 23.66 12.83
C TRP A 73 6.88 24.08 13.97
N GLN A 74 5.57 23.92 13.77
CA GLN A 74 4.54 24.15 14.80
C GLN A 74 4.33 22.92 15.69
N ILE A 75 4.86 21.75 15.33
CA ILE A 75 4.64 20.52 16.06
C ILE A 75 5.35 20.54 17.41
N ASP A 76 4.65 20.11 18.45
CA ASP A 76 5.22 19.78 19.74
C ASP A 76 5.72 18.33 19.74
N TYR A 77 6.97 18.13 19.33
CA TYR A 77 7.61 16.81 19.28
C TYR A 77 7.83 16.18 20.67
N GLY A 78 7.58 16.90 21.76
CA GLY A 78 7.60 16.38 23.12
C GLY A 78 6.31 15.67 23.52
N LYS A 79 5.24 15.83 22.74
CA LYS A 79 3.91 15.27 22.99
C LYS A 79 3.66 14.01 22.19
N LYS A 80 2.70 13.21 22.65
CA LYS A 80 2.20 12.04 21.95
C LYS A 80 1.35 12.45 20.77
N VAL A 81 1.42 11.66 19.70
CA VAL A 81 0.46 11.75 18.59
C VAL A 81 -0.81 10.98 18.91
N SER A 82 -1.91 11.33 18.25
CA SER A 82 -3.16 10.54 18.29
C SER A 82 -3.43 9.88 16.93
N GLY A 83 -4.33 8.89 16.91
CA GLY A 83 -4.77 8.24 15.68
C GLY A 83 -3.67 7.47 14.90
N GLY A 84 -2.53 7.22 15.55
CA GLY A 84 -1.43 6.44 15.00
C GLY A 84 -1.64 4.93 15.11
N PRO A 85 -0.57 4.12 14.96
CA PRO A 85 -0.64 2.65 14.95
C PRO A 85 -1.36 2.07 16.15
N LEU A 86 -1.10 2.58 17.37
CA LEU A 86 -1.69 2.04 18.60
C LEU A 86 -3.22 2.22 18.62
N ALA A 87 -3.73 3.31 18.05
CA ALA A 87 -5.15 3.58 17.99
C ALA A 87 -5.95 2.58 17.14
N ILE A 88 -5.28 1.90 16.21
CA ILE A 88 -5.91 0.96 15.27
C ILE A 88 -5.51 -0.51 15.50
N GLY A 89 -4.96 -0.83 16.67
CA GLY A 89 -4.77 -2.21 17.13
C GLY A 89 -3.36 -2.76 17.03
N PHE A 90 -2.34 -1.91 16.93
CA PHE A 90 -0.96 -2.34 17.19
C PHE A 90 -0.63 -2.14 18.68
N ASP A 91 0.04 -3.13 19.28
CA ASP A 91 0.51 -3.05 20.66
C ASP A 91 1.80 -2.24 20.78
N GLU A 92 2.64 -2.29 19.75
CA GLU A 92 3.88 -1.54 19.66
C GLU A 92 4.22 -1.11 18.24
N SER A 93 4.97 -0.02 18.12
CA SER A 93 5.38 0.49 16.81
C SER A 93 6.72 1.22 16.84
N PHE A 94 7.49 1.09 15.74
CA PHE A 94 8.64 1.95 15.45
C PHE A 94 8.51 2.42 14.00
N ILE A 95 8.19 3.69 13.79
CA ILE A 95 7.78 4.18 12.48
C ILE A 95 8.44 5.52 12.09
N ILE A 96 8.47 5.78 10.78
CA ILE A 96 8.52 7.13 10.24
C ILE A 96 7.11 7.58 9.85
N PRO A 97 6.76 8.88 10.03
CA PRO A 97 5.38 9.39 9.85
C PRO A 97 4.82 9.18 8.45
N ALA A 98 5.65 9.38 7.44
CA ALA A 98 5.29 9.28 6.04
C ALA A 98 6.45 8.70 5.22
N SER A 99 6.50 9.00 3.93
CA SER A 99 7.61 8.64 3.05
C SER A 99 8.85 9.49 3.34
N LEU A 100 10.06 8.97 3.07
CA LEU A 100 11.33 9.69 3.28
C LEU A 100 11.49 10.95 2.41
N ASP A 101 10.58 11.21 1.48
CA ASP A 101 10.53 12.45 0.70
C ASP A 101 9.59 13.51 1.31
N MET A 102 8.99 13.22 2.48
CA MET A 102 8.01 14.07 3.17
C MET A 102 8.39 14.25 4.65
N PHE A 103 8.55 15.50 5.08
CA PHE A 103 8.77 15.81 6.50
C PHE A 103 7.47 15.63 7.33
N PRO A 104 7.61 15.53 8.68
CA PRO A 104 8.78 15.63 9.52
C PRO A 104 9.64 14.35 9.47
N TYR A 105 10.95 14.54 9.48
CA TYR A 105 11.93 13.45 9.47
C TYR A 105 12.34 13.10 10.89
N VAL A 106 11.51 12.27 11.51
CA VAL A 106 11.69 11.77 12.88
C VAL A 106 11.23 10.31 12.96
N TYR A 107 11.79 9.55 13.87
CA TYR A 107 11.18 8.28 14.29
C TYR A 107 10.14 8.53 15.37
N LEU A 108 9.14 7.66 15.42
CA LEU A 108 8.22 7.53 16.54
C LEU A 108 8.35 6.11 17.11
N GLN A 109 8.53 6.05 18.43
CA GLN A 109 8.39 4.81 19.20
C GLN A 109 6.99 4.83 19.83
N ASN A 110 6.16 3.89 19.43
CA ASN A 110 4.75 3.86 19.80
C ASN A 110 4.03 5.14 19.33
N ASP A 111 3.53 5.93 20.22
CA ASP A 111 2.80 7.17 19.95
C ASP A 111 3.64 8.45 20.15
N LYS A 112 4.96 8.31 20.39
CA LYS A 112 5.83 9.45 20.75
C LYS A 112 7.03 9.57 19.81
N PRO A 113 7.32 10.79 19.31
CA PRO A 113 8.58 11.07 18.62
C PRO A 113 9.78 10.73 19.52
N THR A 114 10.81 10.10 18.96
CA THR A 114 12.02 9.71 19.70
C THR A 114 12.96 10.89 19.93
N ALA A 115 12.84 11.92 19.12
CA ALA A 115 13.66 13.13 19.20
C ALA A 115 12.89 14.35 18.70
N TRP A 116 13.35 15.54 19.07
CA TRP A 116 12.87 16.81 18.55
C TRP A 116 13.43 17.08 17.15
N ALA A 117 12.57 17.52 16.23
CA ALA A 117 13.02 18.07 14.97
C ALA A 117 13.57 19.49 15.23
N THR A 118 14.88 19.66 15.16
CA THR A 118 15.59 20.89 15.49
C THR A 118 16.42 21.46 14.35
N VAL A 119 16.59 20.68 13.25
CA VAL A 119 17.34 21.11 12.06
C VAL A 119 16.49 20.94 10.81
N THR A 120 16.87 21.64 9.74
CA THR A 120 16.29 21.41 8.40
C THR A 120 17.21 20.48 7.62
N LYS A 121 16.67 19.33 7.20
CA LYS A 121 17.32 18.48 6.18
C LYS A 121 16.43 18.33 4.95
N ALA A 122 17.03 17.97 3.83
CA ALA A 122 16.33 17.75 2.56
C ALA A 122 16.73 16.40 1.98
N PHE A 123 15.89 15.40 2.17
CA PHE A 123 16.07 14.09 1.52
C PHE A 123 15.36 14.03 0.15
N HIS A 124 14.44 14.93 -0.09
CA HIS A 124 13.82 15.32 -1.35
C HIS A 124 13.16 16.70 -1.18
N ARG A 125 12.35 16.85 -0.14
CA ARG A 125 11.76 18.14 0.27
C ARG A 125 12.39 18.60 1.57
N PRO A 126 12.81 19.89 1.64
CA PRO A 126 13.37 20.43 2.88
C PRO A 126 12.29 20.55 3.96
N GLY A 127 12.64 20.19 5.20
CA GLY A 127 11.71 20.29 6.32
C GLY A 127 12.31 19.91 7.67
N PRO A 128 11.50 20.01 8.74
CA PRO A 128 11.94 19.67 10.10
C PRO A 128 12.47 18.25 10.20
N CYS A 129 13.62 18.12 10.85
CA CYS A 129 14.34 16.86 11.01
C CYS A 129 14.98 16.77 12.40
N ALA A 130 14.99 15.58 13.00
CA ALA A 130 15.85 15.29 14.13
C ALA A 130 17.33 15.33 13.70
N GLU A 131 18.22 15.79 14.59
CA GLU A 131 19.64 15.97 14.25
C GLU A 131 20.31 14.66 13.81
N ASP A 132 19.97 13.56 14.47
CA ASP A 132 20.51 12.22 14.26
C ASP A 132 19.79 11.41 13.18
N PHE A 133 18.66 11.91 12.64
CA PHE A 133 17.91 11.21 11.61
C PHE A 133 18.61 11.30 10.25
N GLU A 134 18.87 10.13 9.65
CA GLU A 134 19.43 10.00 8.31
C GLU A 134 18.63 8.98 7.48
N ALA A 135 18.12 9.42 6.32
CA ALA A 135 17.33 8.56 5.44
C ALA A 135 18.06 7.28 5.02
N ILE A 136 19.38 7.36 4.88
CA ILE A 136 20.25 6.24 4.50
C ILE A 136 20.33 5.14 5.57
N ASN A 137 19.97 5.43 6.82
CA ASN A 137 20.01 4.48 7.92
C ASN A 137 18.70 3.73 8.13
N CYS A 138 17.60 4.22 7.54
CA CYS A 138 16.25 3.74 7.86
C CYS A 138 16.06 2.23 7.67
N LEU A 139 16.57 1.64 6.58
CA LEU A 139 16.41 0.21 6.34
C LEU A 139 17.12 -0.64 7.41
N ARG A 140 18.33 -0.23 7.79
CA ARG A 140 19.07 -0.89 8.87
C ARG A 140 18.37 -0.75 10.21
N ASP A 141 17.82 0.44 10.50
CA ASP A 141 17.09 0.68 11.74
C ASP A 141 15.80 -0.15 11.77
N PHE A 142 15.06 -0.23 10.66
CA PHE A 142 13.88 -1.09 10.57
C PHE A 142 14.22 -2.58 10.72
N ALA A 143 15.31 -3.06 10.12
CA ALA A 143 15.77 -4.44 10.29
C ALA A 143 16.10 -4.74 11.76
N ARG A 144 16.82 -3.83 12.44
CA ARG A 144 17.14 -3.94 13.86
C ARG A 144 15.88 -4.03 14.72
N GLU A 145 14.93 -3.11 14.54
CA GLU A 145 13.71 -3.05 15.34
C GLU A 145 12.77 -4.24 15.04
N ALA A 146 12.70 -4.69 13.79
CA ALA A 146 11.94 -5.89 13.42
C ALA A 146 12.52 -7.15 14.07
N ASN A 147 13.85 -7.29 14.09
CA ASN A 147 14.52 -8.39 14.77
C ASN A 147 14.32 -8.31 16.29
N ALA A 148 14.44 -7.13 16.89
CA ALA A 148 14.18 -6.94 18.33
C ALA A 148 12.73 -7.32 18.70
N PHE A 149 11.76 -6.98 17.85
CA PHE A 149 10.37 -7.41 18.02
C PHE A 149 10.25 -8.95 18.02
N ILE A 150 10.86 -9.63 17.03
CA ILE A 150 10.81 -11.09 16.93
C ILE A 150 11.52 -11.73 18.13
N ASP A 151 12.70 -11.25 18.50
CA ASP A 151 13.48 -11.74 19.64
C ASP A 151 12.68 -11.65 20.96
N ALA A 152 11.98 -10.53 21.17
CA ALA A 152 11.14 -10.32 22.33
C ALA A 152 9.88 -11.23 22.37
N ARG A 153 9.46 -11.78 21.24
CA ARG A 153 8.29 -12.68 21.12
C ARG A 153 8.66 -14.15 21.08
N ALA A 154 9.89 -14.49 20.75
CA ALA A 154 10.35 -15.86 20.52
C ALA A 154 10.09 -16.83 21.68
N GLY A 155 10.19 -16.35 22.93
CA GLY A 155 9.92 -17.14 24.13
C GLY A 155 8.43 -17.22 24.54
N LYS A 156 7.54 -16.50 23.87
CA LYS A 156 6.12 -16.35 24.26
C LYS A 156 5.21 -17.12 23.31
N ARG A 157 5.35 -18.44 23.28
CA ARG A 157 4.62 -19.30 22.32
C ARG A 157 3.11 -19.37 22.57
N ASP A 158 2.66 -19.06 23.76
CA ASP A 158 1.26 -18.92 24.15
C ASP A 158 0.59 -17.66 23.59
N LYS A 159 1.40 -16.67 23.16
CA LYS A 159 0.93 -15.42 22.58
C LYS A 159 1.57 -15.21 21.21
N PRO A 160 0.95 -15.67 20.12
CA PRO A 160 1.46 -15.49 18.77
C PRO A 160 1.57 -14.01 18.39
N PHE A 161 2.34 -13.69 17.37
CA PHE A 161 2.56 -12.30 16.96
C PHE A 161 2.15 -12.03 15.51
N PHE A 162 1.89 -10.77 15.25
CA PHE A 162 1.75 -10.19 13.93
C PHE A 162 2.72 -9.02 13.80
N LEU A 163 3.62 -9.07 12.84
CA LEU A 163 4.52 -7.96 12.50
C LEU A 163 4.17 -7.43 11.11
N TYR A 164 3.81 -6.16 11.02
CA TYR A 164 3.70 -5.42 9.77
C TYR A 164 4.98 -4.61 9.55
N LEU A 165 5.71 -4.90 8.47
CA LEU A 165 7.01 -4.29 8.17
C LEU A 165 6.96 -3.51 6.85
N PRO A 166 6.30 -2.34 6.81
CA PRO A 166 6.20 -1.51 5.61
C PRO A 166 7.51 -0.75 5.39
N LEU A 167 8.39 -1.28 4.54
CA LEU A 167 9.68 -0.66 4.26
C LEU A 167 9.52 0.65 3.47
N SER A 168 10.45 1.59 3.68
CA SER A 168 10.50 2.83 2.90
C SER A 168 11.13 2.66 1.51
N SER A 169 11.74 1.51 1.24
CA SER A 169 12.40 1.17 -0.02
C SER A 169 11.48 0.38 -0.96
N PRO A 170 11.74 0.46 -2.27
CA PRO A 170 12.71 1.30 -2.98
C PRO A 170 12.15 2.67 -3.39
N HIS A 171 11.28 3.29 -2.57
CA HIS A 171 10.70 4.61 -2.82
C HIS A 171 11.76 5.72 -2.78
N THR A 172 11.43 6.86 -3.37
CA THR A 172 12.24 8.10 -3.31
C THR A 172 12.35 8.62 -1.85
N PRO A 173 13.54 9.10 -1.43
CA PRO A 173 14.83 9.12 -2.11
C PRO A 173 15.44 7.72 -2.24
N ILE A 174 16.07 7.43 -3.38
CA ILE A 174 16.78 6.16 -3.59
C ILE A 174 18.17 6.30 -2.96
N VAL A 175 18.31 5.81 -1.73
CA VAL A 175 19.48 6.05 -0.85
C VAL A 175 20.00 4.74 -0.24
N PRO A 176 20.56 3.84 -1.05
CA PRO A 176 21.19 2.63 -0.51
C PRO A 176 22.30 2.99 0.46
N SER A 177 22.39 2.28 1.58
CA SER A 177 23.44 2.49 2.58
C SER A 177 24.83 2.10 2.03
N LYS A 178 25.88 2.63 2.66
CA LYS A 178 27.27 2.46 2.16
C LYS A 178 27.67 1.02 1.80
N PRO A 179 27.31 -0.02 2.58
CA PRO A 179 27.64 -1.40 2.22
C PRO A 179 27.03 -1.89 0.91
N TRP A 180 25.93 -1.28 0.46
CA TRP A 180 25.19 -1.68 -0.73
C TRP A 180 25.51 -0.83 -1.97
N GLN A 181 26.15 0.31 -1.82
CA GLN A 181 26.48 1.20 -2.93
C GLN A 181 27.46 0.52 -3.92
N GLY A 182 27.09 0.55 -5.19
CA GLY A 182 27.90 -0.01 -6.27
C GLY A 182 27.87 -1.56 -6.35
N LYS A 183 26.93 -2.21 -5.69
CA LYS A 183 26.80 -3.68 -5.71
C LYS A 183 26.01 -4.20 -6.91
N SER A 184 25.14 -3.35 -7.47
CA SER A 184 24.27 -3.73 -8.60
C SER A 184 24.73 -3.09 -9.90
N ASP A 185 24.72 -3.87 -11.00
CA ASP A 185 25.03 -3.39 -12.36
C ASP A 185 23.99 -2.40 -12.90
N ILE A 186 22.79 -2.38 -12.32
CA ILE A 186 21.74 -1.45 -12.71
C ILE A 186 21.78 -0.12 -11.94
N GLY A 187 22.76 0.04 -11.02
CA GLY A 187 23.03 1.28 -10.28
C GLY A 187 22.20 1.43 -9.00
N LYS A 188 22.08 2.66 -8.47
CA LYS A 188 21.52 2.94 -7.14
C LYS A 188 20.15 2.30 -6.85
N TYR A 189 19.30 2.18 -7.85
CA TYR A 189 18.00 1.52 -7.67
C TYR A 189 18.18 0.03 -7.39
N GLY A 190 19.05 -0.65 -8.13
CA GLY A 190 19.40 -2.04 -7.88
C GLY A 190 20.08 -2.24 -6.53
N ASP A 191 21.01 -1.35 -6.17
CA ASP A 191 21.67 -1.37 -4.85
C ASP A 191 20.61 -1.30 -3.73
N PHE A 192 19.60 -0.44 -3.89
CA PHE A 192 18.55 -0.25 -2.90
C PHE A 192 17.56 -1.43 -2.85
N LEU A 193 17.33 -2.12 -3.99
CA LEU A 193 16.59 -3.38 -4.02
C LEU A 193 17.35 -4.50 -3.30
N MET A 194 18.67 -4.60 -3.50
CA MET A 194 19.51 -5.58 -2.79
C MET A 194 19.48 -5.35 -1.27
N GLU A 195 19.51 -4.09 -0.83
CA GLU A 195 19.37 -3.75 0.59
C GLU A 195 17.96 -4.07 1.12
N THR A 196 16.92 -3.90 0.29
CA THR A 196 15.55 -4.30 0.65
C THR A 196 15.46 -5.81 0.84
N ASP A 197 16.05 -6.59 -0.06
CA ASP A 197 16.11 -8.05 0.02
C ASP A 197 16.89 -8.52 1.27
N TRP A 198 17.98 -7.82 1.60
CA TRP A 198 18.74 -8.07 2.82
C TRP A 198 17.87 -7.91 4.08
N VAL A 199 17.02 -6.85 4.17
CA VAL A 199 16.10 -6.68 5.31
C VAL A 199 15.17 -7.89 5.43
N VAL A 200 14.66 -8.40 4.32
CA VAL A 200 13.84 -9.62 4.32
C VAL A 200 14.66 -10.81 4.84
N GLY A 201 15.93 -10.95 4.38
CA GLY A 201 16.86 -11.96 4.85
C GLY A 201 17.08 -11.93 6.36
N GLU A 202 17.26 -10.74 6.95
CA GLU A 202 17.41 -10.55 8.40
C GLU A 202 16.19 -11.07 9.18
N VAL A 203 14.98 -10.75 8.70
CA VAL A 203 13.74 -11.25 9.31
C VAL A 203 13.64 -12.77 9.21
N LEU A 204 13.93 -13.35 8.05
CA LEU A 204 13.91 -14.80 7.86
C LEU A 204 14.93 -15.51 8.77
N GLN A 205 16.13 -14.95 8.90
CA GLN A 205 17.17 -15.48 9.80
C GLN A 205 16.74 -15.39 11.28
N ALA A 206 16.04 -14.29 11.69
CA ALA A 206 15.51 -14.20 13.04
C ALA A 206 14.48 -15.29 13.33
N LEU A 207 13.57 -15.54 12.40
CA LEU A 207 12.59 -16.63 12.52
C LEU A 207 13.26 -18.01 12.59
N ASP A 208 14.31 -18.24 11.80
CA ASP A 208 15.06 -19.51 11.80
C ASP A 208 15.85 -19.69 13.11
N ARG A 209 16.56 -18.64 13.62
CA ARG A 209 17.27 -18.67 14.91
C ARG A 209 16.37 -19.09 16.06
N HIS A 210 15.12 -18.60 16.06
CA HIS A 210 14.15 -18.89 17.12
C HIS A 210 13.26 -20.10 16.83
N ARG A 211 13.51 -20.84 15.73
CA ARG A 211 12.69 -22.00 15.31
C ARG A 211 11.21 -21.68 15.14
N LEU A 212 10.91 -20.46 14.66
CA LEU A 212 9.55 -19.96 14.43
C LEU A 212 9.09 -20.15 12.98
N ALA A 213 10.00 -20.46 12.06
CA ALA A 213 9.74 -20.49 10.62
C ALA A 213 8.58 -21.40 10.20
N LYS A 214 8.39 -22.57 10.84
CA LYS A 214 7.31 -23.51 10.55
C LYS A 214 5.93 -22.99 10.96
N ASP A 215 5.90 -22.16 11.99
CA ASP A 215 4.68 -21.64 12.60
C ASP A 215 4.38 -20.19 12.17
N THR A 216 5.15 -19.67 11.19
CA THR A 216 5.02 -18.28 10.72
C THR A 216 4.68 -18.23 9.24
N ILE A 217 3.62 -17.49 8.90
CA ILE A 217 3.32 -17.09 7.53
C ILE A 217 4.10 -15.82 7.24
N VAL A 218 5.01 -15.86 6.28
CA VAL A 218 5.70 -14.67 5.78
C VAL A 218 5.10 -14.28 4.44
N ILE A 219 4.61 -13.05 4.33
CA ILE A 219 4.06 -12.49 3.10
C ILE A 219 4.93 -11.32 2.67
N PHE A 220 5.45 -11.38 1.45
CA PHE A 220 6.14 -10.28 0.80
C PHE A 220 5.29 -9.73 -0.34
N ALA A 221 5.08 -8.43 -0.35
CA ALA A 221 4.38 -7.74 -1.43
C ALA A 221 4.90 -6.30 -1.57
N THR A 222 4.57 -5.65 -2.70
CA THR A 222 4.75 -4.20 -2.84
C THR A 222 3.38 -3.51 -2.91
N ASP A 223 3.36 -2.21 -2.64
CA ASP A 223 2.14 -1.39 -2.61
C ASP A 223 1.68 -0.99 -4.02
N ASN A 224 2.62 -0.80 -4.95
CA ASN A 224 2.38 -0.39 -6.34
C ASN A 224 3.56 -0.75 -7.24
N GLY A 225 3.40 -0.57 -8.53
CA GLY A 225 4.46 -0.73 -9.51
C GLY A 225 5.60 0.28 -9.36
N CYS A 226 6.68 0.08 -10.09
CA CYS A 226 7.89 0.90 -10.01
C CYS A 226 7.60 2.38 -10.24
N SER A 227 8.27 3.24 -9.47
CA SER A 227 8.18 4.69 -9.64
C SER A 227 9.06 5.19 -10.80
N PRO A 228 8.61 6.19 -11.60
CA PRO A 228 9.47 6.88 -12.58
C PRO A 228 10.77 7.46 -11.99
N ALA A 229 10.79 7.74 -10.70
CA ALA A 229 11.99 8.19 -9.99
C ALA A 229 13.16 7.19 -10.06
N ALA A 230 12.87 5.90 -10.28
CA ALA A 230 13.87 4.88 -10.56
C ALA A 230 14.54 5.01 -11.93
N LYS A 231 14.11 5.98 -12.78
CA LYS A 231 14.59 6.17 -14.15
C LYS A 231 14.34 4.94 -15.02
N ILE A 232 13.08 4.46 -15.07
CA ILE A 232 12.66 3.22 -15.74
C ILE A 232 13.30 3.04 -17.12
N PRO A 233 13.35 4.03 -18.05
CA PRO A 233 14.01 3.85 -19.34
C PRO A 233 15.49 3.46 -19.24
N ALA A 234 16.21 4.00 -18.26
CA ALA A 234 17.61 3.66 -18.05
C ALA A 234 17.78 2.24 -17.48
N LEU A 235 16.85 1.77 -16.66
CA LEU A 235 16.82 0.39 -16.17
C LEU A 235 16.56 -0.60 -17.32
N VAL A 236 15.58 -0.28 -18.18
CA VAL A 236 15.23 -1.09 -19.36
C VAL A 236 16.41 -1.18 -20.33
N ALA A 237 17.14 -0.08 -20.57
CA ALA A 237 18.35 -0.07 -21.39
C ALA A 237 19.46 -0.99 -20.85
N LYS A 238 19.44 -1.26 -19.53
CA LYS A 238 20.34 -2.23 -18.87
C LYS A 238 19.75 -3.65 -18.76
N GLY A 239 18.65 -3.93 -19.45
CA GLY A 239 17.98 -5.23 -19.42
C GLY A 239 17.05 -5.48 -18.24
N HIS A 240 16.86 -4.50 -17.34
CA HIS A 240 15.96 -4.64 -16.19
C HIS A 240 14.61 -3.98 -16.45
N LYS A 241 13.54 -4.78 -16.53
CA LYS A 241 12.16 -4.35 -16.70
C LYS A 241 11.44 -4.36 -15.34
N PRO A 242 11.42 -3.27 -14.58
CA PRO A 242 10.92 -3.27 -13.20
C PRO A 242 9.41 -3.52 -13.07
N ASN A 243 8.65 -3.34 -14.15
CA ASN A 243 7.22 -3.67 -14.25
C ASN A 243 6.98 -4.83 -15.23
N ALA A 244 7.98 -5.69 -15.48
CA ALA A 244 7.93 -6.71 -16.52
C ALA A 244 7.46 -6.11 -17.88
N ASP A 245 6.57 -6.81 -18.59
CA ASP A 245 6.00 -6.33 -19.87
C ASP A 245 4.64 -5.61 -19.67
N TRP A 246 4.28 -5.31 -18.41
CA TRP A 246 3.04 -4.62 -18.08
C TRP A 246 3.14 -3.14 -18.44
N ARG A 247 2.07 -2.62 -19.05
CA ARG A 247 1.97 -1.19 -19.38
C ARG A 247 1.91 -0.33 -18.13
N GLY A 248 2.52 0.86 -18.19
CA GLY A 248 2.47 1.85 -17.12
C GLY A 248 3.40 1.56 -15.96
N HIS A 249 3.19 2.28 -14.88
CA HIS A 249 4.02 2.26 -13.68
C HIS A 249 3.22 2.83 -12.49
N LYS A 250 3.86 3.05 -11.34
CA LYS A 250 3.25 3.72 -10.18
C LYS A 250 2.34 4.88 -10.60
N ALA A 251 1.19 5.00 -9.97
CA ALA A 251 0.14 6.00 -10.20
C ALA A 251 -0.84 5.71 -11.36
N ASP A 252 -0.47 4.86 -12.31
CA ASP A 252 -1.29 4.57 -13.49
C ASP A 252 -2.40 3.56 -13.22
N ILE A 253 -3.44 3.59 -14.09
CA ILE A 253 -4.54 2.62 -14.04
C ILE A 253 -4.15 1.26 -14.64
N PHE A 254 -3.07 1.20 -15.41
CA PHE A 254 -2.60 0.04 -16.13
C PHE A 254 -1.97 -1.03 -15.22
N GLU A 255 -1.79 -2.24 -15.73
CA GLU A 255 -1.27 -3.38 -14.96
C GLU A 255 0.09 -3.09 -14.32
N GLY A 256 1.00 -2.35 -15.00
CA GLY A 256 2.30 -1.97 -14.43
C GLY A 256 2.22 -1.07 -13.20
N GLY A 257 1.05 -0.49 -12.91
CA GLY A 257 0.81 0.26 -11.66
C GLY A 257 0.27 -0.60 -10.51
N HIS A 258 -0.33 -1.76 -10.80
CA HIS A 258 -1.13 -2.54 -9.86
C HIS A 258 -0.75 -4.01 -9.75
N ARG A 259 -0.16 -4.60 -10.80
CA ARG A 259 0.27 -5.99 -10.79
C ARG A 259 1.67 -6.07 -10.19
N VAL A 260 1.73 -6.40 -8.91
CA VAL A 260 2.92 -6.36 -8.07
C VAL A 260 3.35 -7.76 -7.63
N PRO A 261 4.63 -7.96 -7.24
CA PRO A 261 5.08 -9.17 -6.59
C PRO A 261 4.23 -9.50 -5.36
N PHE A 262 3.86 -10.78 -5.21
CA PHE A 262 3.20 -11.30 -4.03
C PHE A 262 3.71 -12.72 -3.78
N LEU A 263 4.45 -12.90 -2.70
CA LEU A 263 5.06 -14.18 -2.34
C LEU A 263 4.64 -14.58 -0.93
N VAL A 264 4.42 -15.86 -0.72
CA VAL A 264 4.06 -16.42 0.59
C VAL A 264 4.99 -17.57 0.92
N ARG A 265 5.60 -17.53 2.13
CA ARG A 265 6.34 -18.64 2.71
C ARG A 265 5.59 -19.14 3.94
N TRP A 266 5.19 -20.41 3.92
CA TRP A 266 4.58 -21.09 5.07
C TRP A 266 5.00 -22.57 5.04
N PRO A 267 6.17 -22.91 5.61
CA PRO A 267 6.71 -24.26 5.54
C PRO A 267 5.74 -25.33 6.08
N GLY A 268 5.59 -26.43 5.32
CA GLY A 268 4.67 -27.51 5.68
C GLY A 268 3.20 -27.26 5.38
N LYS A 269 2.83 -26.06 4.90
CA LYS A 269 1.44 -25.72 4.51
C LYS A 269 1.33 -25.27 3.06
N VAL A 270 2.25 -24.41 2.60
CA VAL A 270 2.34 -23.97 1.22
C VAL A 270 3.48 -24.73 0.52
N ALA A 271 3.17 -25.40 -0.60
CA ALA A 271 4.16 -26.14 -1.35
C ALA A 271 5.25 -25.20 -1.91
N ALA A 272 6.51 -25.53 -1.67
CA ALA A 272 7.63 -24.76 -2.19
C ALA A 272 7.63 -24.72 -3.73
N GLY A 273 7.92 -23.55 -4.31
CA GLY A 273 7.93 -23.34 -5.76
C GLY A 273 6.56 -23.35 -6.43
N SER A 274 5.46 -23.50 -5.67
CA SER A 274 4.11 -23.44 -6.23
C SER A 274 3.74 -22.03 -6.71
N THR A 275 2.94 -21.96 -7.76
CA THR A 275 2.42 -20.71 -8.31
C THR A 275 0.90 -20.77 -8.49
N SER A 276 0.24 -19.63 -8.45
CA SER A 276 -1.20 -19.54 -8.68
C SER A 276 -1.52 -18.37 -9.60
N GLY A 277 -2.37 -18.60 -10.60
CA GLY A 277 -2.92 -17.56 -11.48
C GLY A 277 -4.16 -16.85 -10.90
N GLN A 278 -4.53 -17.11 -9.65
CA GLN A 278 -5.68 -16.46 -9.03
C GLN A 278 -5.40 -14.97 -8.81
N THR A 279 -6.33 -14.13 -9.27
CA THR A 279 -6.29 -12.69 -8.97
C THR A 279 -6.68 -12.47 -7.51
N ILE A 280 -5.79 -11.83 -6.77
CA ILE A 280 -5.98 -11.42 -5.37
C ILE A 280 -5.78 -9.90 -5.24
N CYS A 281 -6.10 -9.36 -4.09
CA CYS A 281 -5.88 -7.96 -3.73
C CYS A 281 -5.28 -7.90 -2.32
N THR A 282 -4.46 -6.92 -2.01
CA THR A 282 -3.89 -6.76 -0.65
C THR A 282 -4.97 -6.56 0.42
N ALA A 283 -6.15 -6.05 0.05
CA ALA A 283 -7.31 -6.01 0.93
C ALA A 283 -7.80 -7.40 1.39
N ASP A 284 -7.43 -8.47 0.67
CA ASP A 284 -7.81 -9.86 0.98
C ASP A 284 -7.10 -10.43 2.21
N LEU A 285 -6.06 -9.72 2.71
CA LEU A 285 -5.32 -10.15 3.89
C LEU A 285 -6.23 -10.28 5.11
N PHE A 286 -7.22 -9.40 5.31
CA PHE A 286 -8.10 -9.45 6.48
C PHE A 286 -8.90 -10.77 6.52
N ALA A 287 -9.63 -11.08 5.46
CA ALA A 287 -10.41 -12.32 5.39
C ALA A 287 -9.51 -13.56 5.44
N THR A 288 -8.31 -13.50 4.84
CA THR A 288 -7.36 -14.62 4.89
C THR A 288 -6.85 -14.85 6.31
N VAL A 289 -6.53 -13.80 7.05
CA VAL A 289 -6.14 -13.92 8.47
C VAL A 289 -7.28 -14.50 9.31
N ALA A 290 -8.49 -13.99 9.13
CA ALA A 290 -9.66 -14.53 9.83
C ALA A 290 -9.90 -16.01 9.52
N ASP A 291 -9.69 -16.43 8.28
CA ASP A 291 -9.83 -17.80 7.82
C ASP A 291 -8.73 -18.71 8.40
N VAL A 292 -7.49 -18.24 8.45
CA VAL A 292 -6.37 -18.93 9.15
C VAL A 292 -6.69 -19.20 10.61
N LEU A 293 -7.39 -18.28 11.28
CA LEU A 293 -7.79 -18.40 12.68
C LEU A 293 -9.09 -19.23 12.87
N GLY A 294 -9.77 -19.64 11.79
CA GLY A 294 -11.09 -20.24 11.88
C GLY A 294 -12.15 -19.29 12.43
N LYS A 295 -12.00 -17.98 12.19
CA LYS A 295 -12.85 -16.92 12.74
C LYS A 295 -13.56 -16.09 11.67
N SER A 296 -13.70 -16.61 10.44
CA SER A 296 -14.35 -15.89 9.32
C SER A 296 -15.76 -15.43 9.65
N GLU A 297 -16.52 -16.24 10.40
CA GLU A 297 -17.90 -15.93 10.79
C GLU A 297 -18.02 -14.85 11.88
N THR A 298 -16.91 -14.48 12.52
CA THR A 298 -16.90 -13.43 13.55
C THR A 298 -16.63 -12.04 12.98
N ILE A 299 -16.39 -11.93 11.67
CA ILE A 299 -16.18 -10.64 11.00
C ILE A 299 -17.50 -9.87 10.98
N PRO A 300 -17.58 -8.69 11.61
CA PRO A 300 -18.82 -7.91 11.62
C PRO A 300 -19.12 -7.35 10.23
N ALA A 301 -20.41 -7.06 10.00
CA ALA A 301 -20.89 -6.61 8.69
C ALA A 301 -20.23 -5.33 8.16
N ASN A 302 -19.73 -4.48 9.06
CA ASN A 302 -19.06 -3.22 8.74
C ASN A 302 -17.52 -3.33 8.68
N ALA A 303 -17.00 -4.55 8.50
CA ALA A 303 -15.57 -4.80 8.30
C ALA A 303 -15.33 -5.74 7.12
N ALA A 304 -14.10 -5.74 6.61
CA ALA A 304 -13.65 -6.60 5.49
C ALA A 304 -14.57 -6.54 4.25
N GLU A 305 -15.15 -5.38 3.96
CA GLU A 305 -16.19 -5.17 2.94
C GLU A 305 -15.74 -5.60 1.54
N ASP A 306 -14.43 -5.65 1.28
CA ASP A 306 -13.86 -6.03 -0.02
C ASP A 306 -12.86 -7.18 0.07
N SER A 307 -12.84 -7.90 1.20
CA SER A 307 -11.83 -8.91 1.51
C SER A 307 -12.34 -10.32 1.24
N PHE A 308 -11.60 -11.06 0.42
CA PHE A 308 -11.87 -12.46 0.09
C PHE A 308 -10.67 -13.30 0.49
N SER A 309 -10.89 -14.35 1.29
CA SER A 309 -9.79 -15.24 1.70
C SER A 309 -9.14 -15.91 0.51
N PHE A 310 -7.81 -15.86 0.44
CA PHE A 310 -7.00 -16.67 -0.46
C PHE A 310 -6.33 -17.87 0.23
N LEU A 311 -6.67 -18.14 1.50
CA LEU A 311 -6.15 -19.31 2.22
C LEU A 311 -6.37 -20.63 1.47
N PRO A 312 -7.57 -20.92 0.90
CA PRO A 312 -7.77 -22.14 0.13
C PRO A 312 -6.80 -22.30 -1.05
N THR A 313 -6.46 -21.18 -1.69
CA THR A 313 -5.46 -21.15 -2.77
C THR A 313 -4.05 -21.44 -2.25
N LEU A 314 -3.66 -20.89 -1.11
CA LEU A 314 -2.38 -21.17 -0.48
C LEU A 314 -2.24 -22.66 -0.12
N LEU A 315 -3.33 -23.29 0.29
CA LEU A 315 -3.39 -24.71 0.64
C LEU A 315 -3.59 -25.65 -0.58
N GLY A 316 -3.55 -25.13 -1.81
CA GLY A 316 -3.68 -25.91 -3.04
C GLY A 316 -5.06 -26.51 -3.28
N GLN A 317 -6.12 -25.95 -2.68
CA GLN A 317 -7.49 -26.47 -2.81
C GLN A 317 -8.07 -26.09 -4.18
N ALA A 318 -8.39 -27.09 -5.00
CA ALA A 318 -8.88 -26.92 -6.37
C ALA A 318 -10.21 -26.14 -6.46
N GLN A 319 -11.09 -26.31 -5.46
CA GLN A 319 -12.42 -25.67 -5.38
C GLN A 319 -12.41 -24.33 -4.63
N ALA A 320 -11.25 -23.66 -4.56
CA ALA A 320 -11.13 -22.38 -3.90
C ALA A 320 -12.14 -21.36 -4.45
N LYS A 321 -12.97 -20.80 -3.57
CA LYS A 321 -13.91 -19.73 -3.93
C LYS A 321 -13.13 -18.50 -4.34
N ARG A 322 -13.31 -18.06 -5.58
CA ARG A 322 -12.60 -16.92 -6.14
C ARG A 322 -13.39 -15.62 -5.93
N ARG A 323 -12.68 -14.52 -5.77
CA ARG A 323 -13.32 -13.19 -5.81
C ARG A 323 -13.94 -12.95 -7.19
N PRO A 324 -15.15 -12.35 -7.28
CA PRO A 324 -15.85 -12.18 -8.55
C PRO A 324 -15.15 -11.16 -9.47
N PHE A 325 -14.52 -10.14 -8.90
CA PHE A 325 -13.76 -9.10 -9.60
C PHE A 325 -12.88 -8.32 -8.61
N THR A 326 -11.88 -7.60 -9.11
CA THR A 326 -11.13 -6.58 -8.36
C THR A 326 -11.48 -5.20 -8.87
N ILE A 327 -11.46 -4.21 -7.97
CA ILE A 327 -11.58 -2.78 -8.30
C ILE A 327 -10.33 -2.08 -7.79
N HIS A 328 -9.73 -1.26 -8.63
CA HIS A 328 -8.61 -0.40 -8.24
C HIS A 328 -8.75 0.96 -8.91
N HIS A 329 -7.99 1.94 -8.49
CA HIS A 329 -7.97 3.22 -9.17
C HIS A 329 -6.57 3.83 -9.22
N SER A 330 -6.39 4.74 -10.18
CA SER A 330 -5.17 5.49 -10.35
C SER A 330 -5.07 6.64 -9.36
N ILE A 331 -3.91 7.32 -9.37
CA ILE A 331 -3.63 8.44 -8.46
C ILE A 331 -4.64 9.60 -8.57
N ASN A 332 -5.25 9.80 -9.73
CA ASN A 332 -6.26 10.83 -9.94
C ASN A 332 -7.69 10.39 -9.58
N GLY A 333 -7.87 9.15 -9.10
CA GLY A 333 -9.18 8.59 -8.73
C GLY A 333 -9.94 7.95 -9.89
N SER A 334 -9.33 7.71 -11.07
CA SER A 334 -9.98 6.95 -12.14
C SER A 334 -10.10 5.48 -11.76
N PHE A 335 -11.29 4.90 -11.95
CA PHE A 335 -11.56 3.51 -11.60
C PHE A 335 -11.20 2.52 -12.70
N ALA A 336 -10.80 1.32 -12.30
CA ALA A 336 -10.83 0.13 -13.14
C ALA A 336 -11.48 -1.03 -12.39
N ILE A 337 -12.17 -1.90 -13.16
CA ILE A 337 -12.69 -3.19 -12.70
C ILE A 337 -12.09 -4.30 -13.55
N ARG A 338 -11.60 -5.36 -12.89
CA ARG A 338 -11.09 -6.57 -13.54
C ARG A 338 -11.92 -7.79 -13.15
N ARG A 339 -12.44 -8.51 -14.13
CA ARG A 339 -13.17 -9.77 -13.97
C ARG A 339 -12.53 -10.84 -14.86
N GLY A 340 -11.81 -11.78 -14.23
CA GLY A 340 -10.98 -12.73 -14.97
C GLY A 340 -9.94 -12.02 -15.82
N LYS A 341 -9.93 -12.32 -17.13
CA LYS A 341 -9.04 -11.68 -18.11
C LYS A 341 -9.47 -10.29 -18.57
N TRP A 342 -10.73 -9.90 -18.32
CA TRP A 342 -11.27 -8.64 -18.78
C TRP A 342 -11.02 -7.51 -17.79
N LYS A 343 -10.40 -6.44 -18.25
CA LYS A 343 -10.17 -5.21 -17.49
C LYS A 343 -10.77 -4.02 -18.19
N LEU A 344 -11.65 -3.30 -17.50
CA LEU A 344 -12.25 -2.04 -17.93
C LEU A 344 -11.71 -0.89 -17.10
N ALA A 345 -11.01 0.06 -17.73
CA ALA A 345 -10.60 1.32 -17.13
C ALA A 345 -11.55 2.45 -17.53
N LEU A 346 -12.03 3.22 -16.56
CA LEU A 346 -12.99 4.32 -16.73
C LEU A 346 -12.27 5.66 -16.90
N CYS A 347 -11.29 5.69 -17.77
CA CYS A 347 -10.58 6.91 -18.16
C CYS A 347 -9.99 6.77 -19.57
N PRO A 348 -9.74 7.90 -20.28
CA PRO A 348 -9.25 7.87 -21.65
C PRO A 348 -7.72 7.69 -21.79
N GLY A 349 -6.99 7.57 -20.71
CA GLY A 349 -5.53 7.42 -20.69
C GLY A 349 -5.05 6.69 -19.46
N SER A 350 -3.85 7.03 -19.00
CA SER A 350 -3.24 6.35 -17.84
C SER A 350 -3.95 6.62 -16.51
N GLY A 351 -4.74 7.68 -16.41
CA GLY A 351 -5.26 8.15 -15.13
C GLY A 351 -4.16 8.56 -14.14
N GLY A 352 -2.91 8.53 -14.56
CA GLY A 352 -1.74 8.73 -13.73
C GLY A 352 -0.64 9.53 -14.43
N TRP A 353 0.59 9.03 -14.40
CA TRP A 353 1.76 9.79 -14.83
C TRP A 353 2.30 9.40 -16.19
N SER A 354 2.04 8.19 -16.69
CA SER A 354 2.44 7.79 -18.05
C SER A 354 1.55 8.40 -19.13
N ALA A 355 2.02 8.37 -20.37
CA ALA A 355 1.29 8.91 -21.51
C ALA A 355 0.17 7.95 -21.97
N PRO A 356 -0.98 8.52 -22.44
CA PRO A 356 -1.40 9.89 -22.25
C PRO A 356 -1.83 10.12 -20.78
N ASN A 357 -1.21 11.09 -20.12
CA ASN A 357 -1.59 11.48 -18.77
C ASN A 357 -2.95 12.22 -18.77
N PRO A 358 -3.58 12.47 -17.61
CA PRO A 358 -4.92 13.08 -17.56
C PRO A 358 -5.03 14.41 -18.32
N ALA A 359 -4.00 15.26 -18.29
CA ALA A 359 -4.01 16.54 -18.98
C ALA A 359 -3.98 16.37 -20.52
N ALA A 360 -3.10 15.50 -21.02
CA ALA A 360 -3.01 15.16 -22.44
C ALA A 360 -4.29 14.44 -22.93
N ALA A 361 -4.80 13.52 -22.13
CA ALA A 361 -6.03 12.78 -22.47
C ALA A 361 -7.26 13.70 -22.53
N LYS A 362 -7.35 14.72 -21.66
CA LYS A 362 -8.43 15.72 -21.69
C LYS A 362 -8.42 16.54 -23.00
N LYS A 363 -7.23 16.85 -23.52
CA LYS A 363 -7.07 17.61 -24.78
C LYS A 363 -7.38 16.76 -26.02
N ASN A 364 -7.16 15.46 -25.96
CA ASN A 364 -7.38 14.56 -27.10
C ASN A 364 -8.82 14.05 -27.12
N LYS A 365 -9.67 14.70 -27.93
CA LYS A 365 -11.09 14.38 -28.08
C LYS A 365 -11.36 13.03 -28.77
N SER A 366 -10.37 12.46 -29.48
CA SER A 366 -10.52 11.18 -30.19
C SER A 366 -10.44 9.97 -29.22
N LEU A 367 -9.90 10.17 -28.00
CA LEU A 367 -9.81 9.08 -27.03
C LEU A 367 -11.19 8.69 -26.50
N SER A 368 -11.44 7.38 -26.46
CA SER A 368 -12.62 6.83 -25.81
C SER A 368 -12.61 7.15 -24.32
N PRO A 369 -13.77 7.43 -23.69
CA PRO A 369 -13.85 7.68 -22.25
C PRO A 369 -13.53 6.44 -21.40
N VAL A 370 -13.55 5.25 -22.01
CA VAL A 370 -13.25 3.97 -21.35
C VAL A 370 -12.33 3.10 -22.20
N GLN A 371 -11.64 2.19 -21.57
CA GLN A 371 -10.71 1.27 -22.22
C GLN A 371 -10.98 -0.15 -21.70
N LEU A 372 -11.25 -1.09 -22.62
CA LEU A 372 -11.46 -2.50 -22.30
C LEU A 372 -10.33 -3.34 -22.90
N TYR A 373 -9.72 -4.19 -22.07
CA TYR A 373 -8.61 -5.04 -22.45
C TYR A 373 -8.88 -6.51 -22.14
N ASP A 374 -8.39 -7.42 -22.99
CA ASP A 374 -8.27 -8.85 -22.75
C ASP A 374 -6.82 -9.13 -22.30
N LEU A 375 -6.60 -9.25 -21.00
CA LEU A 375 -5.25 -9.36 -20.44
C LEU A 375 -4.54 -10.70 -20.72
N ASP A 376 -5.27 -11.71 -21.20
CA ASP A 376 -4.65 -12.97 -21.65
C ASP A 376 -4.05 -12.81 -23.05
N ALA A 377 -4.76 -12.11 -23.93
CA ALA A 377 -4.31 -11.86 -25.31
C ALA A 377 -3.45 -10.59 -25.45
N ASP A 378 -3.65 -9.61 -24.56
CA ASP A 378 -3.01 -8.29 -24.59
C ASP A 378 -2.61 -7.86 -23.17
N PRO A 379 -1.61 -8.52 -22.57
CA PRO A 379 -1.15 -8.18 -21.23
C PRO A 379 -0.52 -6.78 -21.12
N ALA A 380 -0.11 -6.20 -22.24
CA ALA A 380 0.45 -4.85 -22.34
C ALA A 380 -0.62 -3.75 -22.55
N GLU A 381 -1.91 -4.10 -22.56
CA GLU A 381 -3.04 -3.15 -22.63
C GLU A 381 -2.94 -2.15 -23.81
N GLN A 382 -2.63 -2.65 -25.00
CA GLN A 382 -2.45 -1.82 -26.20
C GLN A 382 -3.71 -1.74 -27.07
N ASN A 383 -4.57 -2.77 -27.04
CA ASN A 383 -5.71 -2.92 -27.93
C ASN A 383 -7.03 -2.67 -27.20
N ASN A 384 -7.55 -1.44 -27.27
CA ASN A 384 -8.83 -1.11 -26.65
C ASN A 384 -10.01 -1.76 -27.41
N LEU A 385 -10.67 -2.72 -26.77
CA LEU A 385 -11.78 -3.51 -27.31
C LEU A 385 -13.18 -2.95 -26.97
N GLN A 386 -13.28 -1.78 -26.33
CA GLN A 386 -14.55 -1.24 -25.81
C GLN A 386 -15.64 -1.12 -26.90
N ALA A 387 -15.31 -0.72 -28.13
CA ALA A 387 -16.25 -0.60 -29.25
C ALA A 387 -16.69 -1.97 -29.77
N LYS A 388 -15.82 -2.99 -29.70
CA LYS A 388 -16.10 -4.35 -30.13
C LYS A 388 -16.89 -5.18 -29.14
N ARG A 389 -16.98 -4.74 -27.86
CA ARG A 389 -17.59 -5.49 -26.76
C ARG A 389 -18.51 -4.61 -25.89
N PRO A 390 -19.48 -3.87 -26.46
CA PRO A 390 -20.27 -2.87 -25.72
C PRO A 390 -21.08 -3.49 -24.58
N LYS A 391 -21.64 -4.71 -24.76
CA LYS A 391 -22.38 -5.41 -23.70
C LYS A 391 -21.49 -5.73 -22.50
N LEU A 392 -20.26 -6.22 -22.74
CA LEU A 392 -19.31 -6.51 -21.66
C LEU A 392 -18.90 -5.24 -20.90
N VAL A 393 -18.72 -4.12 -21.61
CA VAL A 393 -18.47 -2.81 -20.98
C VAL A 393 -19.63 -2.44 -20.04
N GLN A 394 -20.87 -2.53 -20.51
CA GLN A 394 -22.06 -2.25 -19.68
C GLN A 394 -22.14 -3.15 -18.45
N ASP A 395 -21.90 -4.45 -18.60
CA ASP A 395 -21.94 -5.43 -17.50
C ASP A 395 -20.87 -5.13 -16.43
N LEU A 396 -19.67 -4.73 -16.85
CA LEU A 396 -18.57 -4.36 -15.94
C LEU A 396 -18.86 -3.03 -15.23
N VAL A 397 -19.41 -2.04 -15.95
CA VAL A 397 -19.85 -0.76 -15.34
C VAL A 397 -20.94 -1.00 -14.32
N ALA A 398 -21.95 -1.81 -14.64
CA ALA A 398 -23.03 -2.15 -13.70
C ALA A 398 -22.50 -2.83 -12.44
N SER A 399 -21.52 -3.74 -12.58
CA SER A 399 -20.86 -4.41 -11.46
C SER A 399 -20.11 -3.41 -10.57
N LEU A 400 -19.39 -2.47 -11.18
CA LEU A 400 -18.67 -1.41 -10.46
C LEU A 400 -19.65 -0.47 -9.75
N ALA A 401 -20.68 0.01 -10.44
CA ALA A 401 -21.70 0.90 -9.87
C ALA A 401 -22.38 0.26 -8.65
N LYS A 402 -22.76 -1.02 -8.78
CA LYS A 402 -23.34 -1.80 -7.66
C LYS A 402 -22.36 -1.91 -6.49
N ALA A 403 -21.08 -2.17 -6.73
CA ALA A 403 -20.06 -2.27 -5.68
C ALA A 403 -19.86 -0.92 -4.95
N ILE A 404 -19.89 0.19 -5.68
CA ILE A 404 -19.80 1.53 -5.10
C ILE A 404 -21.04 1.82 -4.24
N LYS A 405 -22.23 1.62 -4.80
CA LYS A 405 -23.51 1.88 -4.12
C LYS A 405 -23.67 1.02 -2.87
N ASN A 406 -23.31 -0.26 -2.94
CA ASN A 406 -23.44 -1.17 -1.81
C ASN A 406 -22.37 -0.96 -0.72
N GLY A 407 -21.36 -0.14 -0.96
CA GLY A 407 -20.25 0.08 -0.02
C GLY A 407 -19.41 -1.18 0.24
N ARG A 408 -19.61 -2.25 -0.55
CA ARG A 408 -18.88 -3.52 -0.42
C ARG A 408 -18.94 -4.35 -1.70
N THR A 409 -18.00 -5.29 -1.82
CA THR A 409 -17.95 -6.31 -2.89
C THR A 409 -18.25 -7.72 -2.37
N THR A 410 -18.13 -7.95 -1.06
CA THR A 410 -18.49 -9.18 -0.38
C THR A 410 -20.02 -9.25 -0.16
N PRO A 411 -20.63 -10.45 0.03
CA PRO A 411 -22.01 -10.55 0.48
C PRO A 411 -22.24 -9.86 1.82
N GLY A 412 -23.45 -9.31 2.02
CA GLY A 412 -23.84 -8.70 3.29
C GLY A 412 -24.63 -7.40 3.12
N PRO A 413 -25.01 -6.72 4.23
CA PRO A 413 -25.76 -5.49 4.20
C PRO A 413 -24.96 -4.33 3.60
N ILE A 414 -25.66 -3.36 3.01
CA ILE A 414 -25.07 -2.14 2.46
C ILE A 414 -24.27 -1.42 3.53
N GLN A 415 -23.09 -0.91 3.15
CA GLN A 415 -22.20 -0.12 4.02
C GLN A 415 -21.95 1.26 3.42
N PRO A 416 -21.77 2.29 4.23
CA PRO A 416 -21.42 3.61 3.72
C PRO A 416 -19.96 3.64 3.20
N ASN A 417 -19.74 4.41 2.14
CA ASN A 417 -18.40 4.89 1.79
C ASN A 417 -18.12 6.16 2.60
N GLU A 418 -16.89 6.30 3.09
CA GLU A 418 -16.50 7.48 3.86
C GLU A 418 -16.19 8.69 2.97
N GLY A 419 -16.31 9.89 3.55
CA GLY A 419 -15.99 11.14 2.89
C GLY A 419 -16.95 11.52 1.76
N HIS A 420 -16.48 12.39 0.85
CA HIS A 420 -17.27 12.81 -0.30
C HIS A 420 -17.50 11.66 -1.28
N PRO A 421 -18.61 11.68 -2.05
CA PRO A 421 -18.83 10.71 -3.13
C PRO A 421 -17.66 10.66 -4.13
N ASN A 422 -17.46 9.49 -4.74
CA ASN A 422 -16.50 9.37 -5.84
C ASN A 422 -17.00 10.20 -7.05
N THR A 423 -16.11 10.92 -7.70
CA THR A 423 -16.46 11.80 -8.83
C THR A 423 -16.16 11.13 -10.16
N PHE A 424 -17.14 11.18 -11.05
CA PHE A 424 -17.01 10.76 -12.45
C PHE A 424 -17.13 11.97 -13.36
N SER A 425 -16.46 11.94 -14.51
CA SER A 425 -16.62 13.01 -15.49
C SER A 425 -18.02 13.00 -16.07
N GLN A 426 -18.55 14.18 -16.47
CA GLN A 426 -19.87 14.28 -17.11
C GLN A 426 -19.98 13.35 -18.34
N LYS A 427 -18.90 13.21 -19.11
CA LYS A 427 -18.84 12.30 -20.26
C LYS A 427 -19.07 10.83 -19.86
N LEU A 428 -18.54 10.40 -18.70
CA LEU A 428 -18.77 9.05 -18.18
C LEU A 428 -20.20 8.89 -17.65
N LEU A 429 -20.74 9.87 -16.93
CA LEU A 429 -22.11 9.84 -16.40
C LEU A 429 -23.14 9.82 -17.53
N THR A 430 -22.92 10.59 -18.61
CA THR A 430 -23.77 10.57 -19.79
C THR A 430 -23.71 9.21 -20.50
N ALA A 431 -22.51 8.62 -20.66
CA ALA A 431 -22.35 7.32 -21.28
C ALA A 431 -22.85 6.16 -20.42
N PHE A 432 -22.80 6.30 -19.10
CA PHE A 432 -23.12 5.25 -18.13
C PHE A 432 -23.89 5.84 -16.94
N PRO A 433 -25.21 6.08 -17.08
CA PRO A 433 -26.04 6.67 -16.01
C PRO A 433 -26.00 5.86 -14.69
N ALA A 434 -25.74 4.56 -14.75
CA ALA A 434 -25.61 3.70 -13.57
C ALA A 434 -24.49 4.14 -12.60
N LEU A 435 -23.55 4.98 -13.02
CA LEU A 435 -22.51 5.56 -12.18
C LEU A 435 -22.95 6.79 -11.40
N SER A 436 -24.15 7.32 -11.66
CA SER A 436 -24.75 8.39 -10.86
C SER A 436 -25.09 7.80 -9.47
N GLN A 437 -24.59 8.45 -8.43
CA GLN A 437 -24.73 8.00 -7.03
C GLN A 437 -25.93 8.64 -6.36
#